data_f7fd60f060f1f164eb4d0fbce9958cc4
#
_entry.id   f7fd60f060f1f164eb4d0fbce9958cc4
#
_cell.length_a   1.000
_cell.length_b   1.000
_cell.length_c   1.000
_cell.angle_alpha   90.00
_cell.angle_beta   90.00
_cell.angle_gamma   90.00
#
_symmetry.space_group_name_H-M   'P 1'
#
loop_
_entity.id
_entity.type
_entity.pdbx_description
1 polymer ?
#
loop_
_entity_poly.entity_id
_entity_poly.type
_entity_poly.pdbx_seq_one_letter_code
_entity_poly.pdbx_strand_id
1 'polypeptide(L)'
;MPLLIDRAERDQFIQSLTNHFETLTGDKKTSGWLIVTIHVGMFLLIMYQVFLRDSKIEVLMGAVWWLFILGTQPVFGGCGAVRVERLLLEDENWANIWCLALEPAKYIGYPLSKEAFFYLQCFTGLLLTTAVLWRVYIVLSRKDEEEK
;
A
#
# COMPACT_ATOMS: atom_id res chain seq x y z
N MET A 1 -9.73 14.12 -13.56
CA MET A 1 -8.33 13.93 -13.97
C MET A 1 -8.30 12.78 -14.99
N PRO A 2 -7.77 12.95 -16.20
CA PRO A 2 -7.60 11.81 -17.11
C PRO A 2 -6.62 10.84 -16.43
N LEU A 3 -7.04 9.60 -16.26
CA LEU A 3 -6.17 8.52 -15.79
C LEU A 3 -5.13 8.26 -16.90
N LEU A 4 -3.88 8.03 -16.52
CA LEU A 4 -2.77 7.76 -17.45
C LEU A 4 -2.98 6.48 -18.29
N ILE A 5 -3.88 5.62 -17.84
CA ILE A 5 -4.25 4.36 -18.51
C ILE A 5 -5.78 4.32 -18.62
N ASP A 6 -6.31 3.85 -19.75
CA ASP A 6 -7.73 3.66 -19.94
C ASP A 6 -8.30 2.71 -18.88
N ARG A 7 -9.55 2.98 -18.49
CA ARG A 7 -10.24 2.18 -17.46
C ARG A 7 -10.34 0.71 -17.87
N ALA A 8 -10.63 0.44 -19.14
CA ALA A 8 -10.78 -0.91 -19.65
C ALA A 8 -9.44 -1.69 -19.60
N GLU A 9 -8.35 -1.05 -20.03
CA GLU A 9 -7.00 -1.65 -20.01
C GLU A 9 -6.56 -1.97 -18.58
N ARG A 10 -6.79 -1.04 -17.66
CA ARG A 10 -6.50 -1.23 -16.25
C ARG A 10 -7.28 -2.40 -15.65
N ASP A 11 -8.59 -2.46 -15.89
CA ASP A 11 -9.45 -3.50 -15.33
C ASP A 11 -9.08 -4.86 -15.96
N GLN A 12 -8.71 -4.90 -17.25
CA GLN A 12 -8.18 -6.10 -17.91
C GLN A 12 -6.85 -6.56 -17.29
N PHE A 13 -5.93 -5.64 -16.99
CA PHE A 13 -4.67 -5.96 -16.33
C PHE A 13 -4.90 -6.57 -14.93
N ILE A 14 -5.75 -5.95 -14.13
CA ILE A 14 -6.10 -6.44 -12.79
C ILE A 14 -6.73 -7.84 -12.88
N GLN A 15 -7.63 -8.07 -13.84
CA GLN A 15 -8.25 -9.38 -14.04
C GLN A 15 -7.23 -10.44 -14.46
N SER A 16 -6.32 -10.10 -15.38
CA SER A 16 -5.24 -10.99 -15.81
C SER A 16 -4.35 -11.41 -14.64
N LEU A 17 -3.99 -10.43 -13.79
CA LEU A 17 -3.17 -10.67 -12.60
C LEU A 17 -3.91 -11.58 -11.60
N THR A 18 -5.20 -11.32 -11.38
CA THR A 18 -6.07 -12.13 -10.52
C THR A 18 -6.11 -13.59 -10.99
N ASN A 19 -6.35 -13.83 -12.28
CA ASN A 19 -6.39 -15.16 -12.88
C ASN A 19 -5.04 -15.88 -12.75
N HIS A 20 -3.93 -15.13 -12.90
CA HIS A 20 -2.60 -15.72 -12.75
C HIS A 20 -2.37 -16.23 -11.31
N PHE A 21 -2.72 -15.45 -10.29
CA PHE A 21 -2.61 -15.88 -8.90
C PHE A 21 -3.55 -17.05 -8.56
N GLU A 22 -4.78 -17.03 -9.05
CA GLU A 22 -5.71 -18.15 -8.89
C GLU A 22 -5.14 -19.44 -9.49
N THR A 23 -4.52 -19.35 -10.67
CA THR A 23 -3.88 -20.51 -11.31
C THR A 23 -2.69 -21.04 -10.51
N LEU A 24 -1.90 -20.17 -9.85
CA LEU A 24 -0.75 -20.58 -9.05
C LEU A 24 -1.12 -21.35 -7.79
N THR A 25 -2.22 -21.03 -7.15
CA THR A 25 -2.62 -21.65 -5.88
C THR A 25 -3.74 -22.69 -6.05
N GLY A 26 -4.46 -22.64 -7.18
CA GLY A 26 -5.61 -23.50 -7.47
C GLY A 26 -6.90 -23.09 -6.74
N ASP A 27 -6.87 -22.02 -5.91
CA ASP A 27 -8.02 -21.54 -5.15
C ASP A 27 -7.97 -20.02 -4.96
N LYS A 28 -9.07 -19.34 -5.25
CA LYS A 28 -9.19 -17.87 -5.15
C LYS A 28 -8.91 -17.35 -3.75
N LYS A 29 -9.51 -17.96 -2.75
CA LYS A 29 -9.41 -17.49 -1.37
C LYS A 29 -7.99 -17.62 -0.84
N THR A 30 -7.33 -18.72 -1.14
CA THR A 30 -5.91 -18.95 -0.81
C THR A 30 -5.02 -17.92 -1.51
N SER A 31 -5.26 -17.65 -2.81
CA SER A 31 -4.58 -16.58 -3.56
C SER A 31 -4.81 -15.23 -2.93
N GLY A 32 -6.05 -14.93 -2.54
CA GLY A 32 -6.41 -13.66 -1.90
C GLY A 32 -5.60 -13.44 -0.62
N TRP A 33 -5.56 -14.41 0.27
CA TRP A 33 -4.77 -14.32 1.50
C TRP A 33 -3.26 -14.27 1.26
N LEU A 34 -2.76 -14.95 0.24
CA LEU A 34 -1.35 -14.86 -0.16
C LEU A 34 -1.00 -13.42 -0.57
N ILE A 35 -1.82 -12.79 -1.43
CA ILE A 35 -1.60 -11.40 -1.86
C ILE A 35 -1.70 -10.43 -0.68
N VAL A 36 -2.68 -10.59 0.21
CA VAL A 36 -2.79 -9.81 1.46
C VAL A 36 -1.50 -9.90 2.27
N THR A 37 -0.98 -11.11 2.45
CA THR A 37 0.25 -11.35 3.23
C THR A 37 1.45 -10.66 2.59
N ILE A 38 1.61 -10.80 1.27
CA ILE A 38 2.69 -10.13 0.51
C ILE A 38 2.56 -8.61 0.62
N HIS A 39 1.35 -8.07 0.42
CA HIS A 39 1.09 -6.64 0.45
C HIS A 39 1.39 -6.04 1.83
N VAL A 40 0.89 -6.64 2.90
CA VAL A 40 1.17 -6.21 4.28
C VAL A 40 2.66 -6.38 4.60
N GLY A 41 3.26 -7.50 4.21
CA GLY A 41 4.68 -7.76 4.41
C GLY A 41 5.58 -6.72 3.72
N MET A 42 5.25 -6.35 2.48
CA MET A 42 5.95 -5.28 1.74
C MET A 42 5.83 -3.93 2.46
N PHE A 43 4.61 -3.57 2.91
CA PHE A 43 4.40 -2.34 3.67
C PHE A 43 5.25 -2.32 4.95
N LEU A 44 5.23 -3.40 5.73
CA LEU A 44 6.00 -3.52 6.97
C LEU A 44 7.51 -3.47 6.70
N LEU A 45 7.98 -4.10 5.62
CA LEU A 45 9.39 -4.07 5.22
C LEU A 45 9.84 -2.63 4.88
N ILE A 46 9.03 -1.89 4.13
CA ILE A 46 9.31 -0.48 3.80
C ILE A 46 9.37 0.37 5.08
N MET A 47 8.41 0.20 5.98
CA MET A 47 8.39 0.92 7.25
C MET A 47 9.61 0.56 8.12
N TYR A 48 10.00 -0.72 8.16
CA TYR A 48 11.20 -1.18 8.85
C TYR A 48 12.45 -0.52 8.27
N GLN A 49 12.63 -0.54 6.94
CA GLN A 49 13.79 0.06 6.27
C GLN A 49 13.89 1.55 6.55
N VAL A 50 12.77 2.28 6.45
CA VAL A 50 12.78 3.74 6.62
C VAL A 50 12.98 4.14 8.07
N PHE A 51 12.29 3.52 9.02
CA PHE A 51 12.21 4.04 10.40
C PHE A 51 13.12 3.33 11.39
N LEU A 52 13.47 2.06 11.15
CA LEU A 52 14.23 1.24 12.09
C LEU A 52 15.66 0.94 11.64
N ARG A 53 16.01 1.29 10.40
CA ARG A 53 17.38 1.14 9.91
C ARG A 53 18.09 2.50 9.86
N ASP A 54 19.40 2.48 10.11
CA ASP A 54 20.27 3.68 10.05
C ASP A 54 21.14 3.73 8.78
N SER A 55 21.18 2.66 8.01
CA SER A 55 21.88 2.58 6.74
C SER A 55 21.27 3.53 5.71
N LYS A 56 22.04 4.47 5.17
CA LYS A 56 21.60 5.40 4.12
C LYS A 56 20.96 4.68 2.93
N ILE A 57 21.57 3.56 2.51
CA ILE A 57 21.09 2.78 1.37
C ILE A 57 19.71 2.18 1.67
N GLU A 58 19.53 1.56 2.84
CA GLU A 58 18.25 0.93 3.20
C GLU A 58 17.13 1.94 3.34
N VAL A 59 17.40 3.10 3.97
CA VAL A 59 16.41 4.19 4.10
C VAL A 59 16.02 4.75 2.73
N LEU A 60 16.99 4.95 1.84
CA LEU A 60 16.70 5.42 0.47
C LEU A 60 15.92 4.38 -0.33
N MET A 61 16.27 3.10 -0.23
CA MET A 61 15.52 2.03 -0.88
C MET A 61 14.07 1.99 -0.39
N GLY A 62 13.84 2.04 0.91
CA GLY A 62 12.50 2.10 1.49
C GLY A 62 11.72 3.32 1.01
N ALA A 63 12.34 4.49 0.96
CA ALA A 63 11.70 5.72 0.46
C ALA A 63 11.35 5.63 -1.04
N VAL A 64 12.24 5.07 -1.87
CA VAL A 64 11.96 4.84 -3.30
C VAL A 64 10.78 3.90 -3.48
N TRP A 65 10.73 2.79 -2.74
CA TRP A 65 9.58 1.88 -2.77
C TRP A 65 8.29 2.56 -2.33
N TRP A 66 8.34 3.37 -1.28
CA TRP A 66 7.18 4.14 -0.83
C TRP A 66 6.66 5.09 -1.92
N LEU A 67 7.55 5.87 -2.53
CA LEU A 67 7.19 6.78 -3.62
C LEU A 67 6.67 6.04 -4.86
N PHE A 68 7.23 4.88 -5.18
CA PHE A 68 6.72 4.02 -6.25
C PHE A 68 5.28 3.58 -5.97
N ILE A 69 4.98 3.09 -4.76
CA ILE A 69 3.61 2.69 -4.37
C ILE A 69 2.65 3.88 -4.50
N LEU A 70 3.04 5.07 -4.00
CA LEU A 70 2.22 6.27 -4.14
C LEU A 70 2.01 6.68 -5.60
N GLY A 71 3.06 6.60 -6.42
CA GLY A 71 3.00 6.93 -7.84
C GLY A 71 2.10 6.00 -8.66
N THR A 72 1.94 4.75 -8.24
CA THR A 72 1.03 3.80 -8.90
C THR A 72 -0.45 4.05 -8.58
N GLN A 73 -0.76 4.71 -7.47
CA GLN A 73 -2.15 4.96 -7.04
C GLN A 73 -3.00 5.73 -8.07
N PRO A 74 -2.52 6.84 -8.67
CA PRO A 74 -3.26 7.56 -9.71
C PRO A 74 -3.47 6.70 -10.97
N VAL A 75 -2.50 5.85 -11.31
CA VAL A 75 -2.56 4.96 -12.48
C VAL A 75 -3.69 3.94 -12.33
N PHE A 76 -3.77 3.30 -11.17
CA PHE A 76 -4.76 2.25 -10.91
C PHE A 76 -6.08 2.79 -10.32
N GLY A 77 -6.20 4.09 -10.05
CA GLY A 77 -7.36 4.66 -9.37
C GLY A 77 -7.52 4.16 -7.93
N GLY A 78 -6.38 4.00 -7.24
CA GLY A 78 -6.24 3.45 -5.90
C GLY A 78 -5.16 2.37 -5.84
N CYS A 79 -5.03 1.68 -4.72
CA CYS A 79 -4.06 0.61 -4.57
C CYS A 79 -4.43 -0.60 -5.45
N GLY A 80 -3.60 -0.90 -6.46
CA GLY A 80 -3.80 -2.02 -7.37
C GLY A 80 -3.85 -3.38 -6.65
N ALA A 81 -3.01 -3.58 -5.63
CA ALA A 81 -3.01 -4.80 -4.82
C ALA A 81 -4.35 -5.02 -4.11
N VAL A 82 -4.92 -3.98 -3.50
CA VAL A 82 -6.25 -4.06 -2.85
C VAL A 82 -7.35 -4.42 -3.84
N ARG A 83 -7.24 -3.99 -5.10
CA ARG A 83 -8.21 -4.38 -6.14
C ARG A 83 -8.12 -5.86 -6.47
N VAL A 84 -6.92 -6.42 -6.60
CA VAL A 84 -6.70 -7.87 -6.79
C VAL A 84 -7.23 -8.64 -5.58
N GLU A 85 -6.92 -8.18 -4.36
CA GLU A 85 -7.42 -8.78 -3.13
C GLU A 85 -8.95 -8.85 -3.10
N ARG A 86 -9.65 -7.77 -3.47
CA ARG A 86 -11.12 -7.73 -3.54
C ARG A 86 -11.70 -8.76 -4.49
N LEU A 87 -11.09 -8.92 -5.66
CA LEU A 87 -11.55 -9.90 -6.65
C LEU A 87 -11.31 -11.35 -6.17
N LEU A 88 -10.16 -11.61 -5.54
CA LEU A 88 -9.80 -12.95 -5.04
C LEU A 88 -10.59 -13.33 -3.78
N LEU A 89 -10.82 -12.36 -2.87
CA LEU A 89 -11.57 -12.59 -1.63
C LEU A 89 -13.09 -12.49 -1.83
N GLU A 90 -13.52 -12.04 -3.03
CA GLU A 90 -14.94 -11.80 -3.36
C GLU A 90 -15.62 -10.83 -2.37
N ASP A 91 -14.85 -9.85 -1.87
CA ASP A 91 -15.31 -8.83 -0.93
C ASP A 91 -15.03 -7.42 -1.48
N GLU A 92 -16.07 -6.75 -1.99
CA GLU A 92 -15.98 -5.39 -2.53
C GLU A 92 -15.61 -4.34 -1.46
N ASN A 93 -15.90 -4.62 -0.19
CA ASN A 93 -15.62 -3.72 0.93
C ASN A 93 -14.24 -3.96 1.55
N TRP A 94 -13.52 -4.97 1.07
CA TRP A 94 -12.19 -5.27 1.57
C TRP A 94 -11.26 -4.05 1.42
N ALA A 95 -10.59 -3.69 2.48
CA ALA A 95 -9.70 -2.52 2.57
C ALA A 95 -8.32 -2.85 3.16
N ASN A 96 -7.90 -4.13 3.12
CA ASN A 96 -6.63 -4.62 3.65
C ASN A 96 -6.43 -4.25 5.13
N ILE A 97 -5.27 -3.74 5.49
CA ILE A 97 -4.94 -3.35 6.87
C ILE A 97 -5.95 -2.36 7.48
N TRP A 98 -6.64 -1.57 6.65
CA TRP A 98 -7.68 -0.66 7.11
C TRP A 98 -8.91 -1.37 7.66
N CYS A 99 -9.13 -2.64 7.33
CA CYS A 99 -10.21 -3.43 7.93
C CYS A 99 -10.03 -3.53 9.46
N LEU A 100 -8.79 -3.51 9.95
CA LEU A 100 -8.49 -3.51 11.39
C LEU A 100 -9.00 -2.24 12.10
N ALA A 101 -9.10 -1.12 11.39
CA ALA A 101 -9.65 0.13 11.92
C ALA A 101 -11.15 0.26 11.66
N LEU A 102 -11.64 -0.22 10.52
CA LEU A 102 -13.03 -0.09 10.09
C LEU A 102 -13.98 -1.01 10.86
N GLU A 103 -13.56 -2.25 11.14
CA GLU A 103 -14.41 -3.20 11.85
C GLU A 103 -14.72 -2.76 13.28
N PRO A 104 -13.74 -2.36 14.13
CA PRO A 104 -14.05 -1.81 15.44
C PRO A 104 -14.96 -0.58 15.39
N ALA A 105 -14.79 0.32 14.41
CA ALA A 105 -15.64 1.50 14.26
C ALA A 105 -17.12 1.15 14.03
N LYS A 106 -17.39 0.06 13.28
CA LYS A 106 -18.74 -0.46 13.11
C LYS A 106 -19.35 -0.94 14.45
N TYR A 107 -18.57 -1.66 15.25
CA TYR A 107 -19.03 -2.19 16.53
C TYR A 107 -19.37 -1.10 17.55
N ILE A 108 -18.68 0.04 17.53
CA ILE A 108 -18.98 1.19 18.40
C ILE A 108 -20.08 2.11 17.83
N GLY A 109 -20.74 1.70 16.75
CA GLY A 109 -21.87 2.45 16.17
C GLY A 109 -21.49 3.69 15.33
N TYR A 110 -20.21 3.83 14.96
CA TYR A 110 -19.69 4.90 14.09
C TYR A 110 -19.15 4.34 12.77
N PRO A 111 -20.00 3.83 11.86
CA PRO A 111 -19.54 3.37 10.57
C PRO A 111 -18.96 4.55 9.79
N LEU A 112 -17.71 4.47 9.40
CA LEU A 112 -17.09 5.48 8.55
C LEU A 112 -17.74 5.47 7.17
N SER A 113 -18.22 6.63 6.71
CA SER A 113 -18.68 6.77 5.33
C SER A 113 -17.52 6.54 4.34
N LYS A 114 -17.82 6.17 3.10
CA LYS A 114 -16.80 6.00 2.04
C LYS A 114 -15.95 7.25 1.85
N GLU A 115 -16.57 8.42 1.99
CA GLU A 115 -15.88 9.72 1.90
C GLU A 115 -14.94 9.95 3.09
N ALA A 116 -15.42 9.74 4.31
CA ALA A 116 -14.60 9.88 5.52
C ALA A 116 -13.41 8.92 5.48
N PHE A 117 -13.62 7.70 5.00
CA PHE A 117 -12.57 6.72 4.80
C PHE A 117 -11.53 7.17 3.76
N PHE A 118 -11.99 7.72 2.63
CA PHE A 118 -11.08 8.28 1.62
C PHE A 118 -10.22 9.42 2.18
N TYR A 119 -10.82 10.35 2.91
CA TYR A 119 -10.06 11.44 3.56
C TYR A 119 -9.06 10.91 4.60
N LEU A 120 -9.45 9.91 5.37
CA LEU A 120 -8.55 9.26 6.34
C LEU A 120 -7.33 8.63 5.63
N GLN A 121 -7.54 7.93 4.52
CA GLN A 121 -6.45 7.37 3.72
C GLN A 121 -5.53 8.44 3.15
N CYS A 122 -6.09 9.51 2.58
CA CYS A 122 -5.31 10.62 2.04
C CYS A 122 -4.48 11.32 3.14
N PHE A 123 -5.09 11.57 4.28
CA PHE A 123 -4.43 12.21 5.42
C PHE A 123 -3.29 11.33 5.96
N THR A 124 -3.55 10.05 6.17
CA THR A 124 -2.51 9.10 6.64
C THR A 124 -1.39 8.94 5.62
N GLY A 125 -1.72 8.86 4.33
CA GLY A 125 -0.74 8.83 3.25
C GLY A 125 0.16 10.07 3.24
N LEU A 126 -0.42 11.26 3.45
CA LEU A 126 0.32 12.51 3.55
C LEU A 126 1.24 12.53 4.78
N LEU A 127 0.74 12.13 5.94
CA LEU A 127 1.53 12.06 7.18
C LEU A 127 2.71 11.10 7.03
N LEU A 128 2.47 9.88 6.51
CA LEU A 128 3.52 8.90 6.30
C LEU A 128 4.56 9.40 5.28
N THR A 129 4.12 10.03 4.20
CA THR A 129 5.03 10.59 3.19
C THR A 129 5.91 11.68 3.81
N THR A 130 5.33 12.57 4.59
CA THR A 130 6.07 13.61 5.29
C THR A 130 7.10 13.01 6.26
N ALA A 131 6.71 11.97 7.01
CA ALA A 131 7.61 11.27 7.93
C ALA A 131 8.75 10.54 7.20
N VAL A 132 8.46 9.90 6.05
CA VAL A 132 9.47 9.26 5.20
C VAL A 132 10.48 10.29 4.68
N LEU A 133 10.00 11.41 4.12
CA LEU A 133 10.87 12.47 3.60
C LEU A 133 11.71 13.12 4.71
N TRP A 134 11.11 13.33 5.88
CA TRP A 134 11.82 13.83 7.05
C TRP A 134 12.93 12.87 7.50
N ARG A 135 12.65 11.56 7.54
CA ARG A 135 13.65 10.55 7.89
C ARG A 135 14.78 10.50 6.88
N VAL A 136 14.48 10.57 5.58
CA VAL A 136 15.48 10.66 4.51
C VAL A 136 16.37 11.89 4.72
N TYR A 137 15.76 13.05 4.99
CA TYR A 137 16.50 14.27 5.25
C TYR A 137 17.46 14.11 6.43
N ILE A 138 16.99 13.58 7.57
CA ILE A 138 17.84 13.35 8.76
C ILE A 138 19.03 12.44 8.42
N VAL A 139 18.78 11.32 7.73
CA VAL A 139 19.81 10.34 7.45
C VAL A 139 20.84 10.86 6.45
N LEU A 140 20.41 11.65 5.46
CA LEU A 140 21.33 12.29 4.51
C LEU A 140 22.09 13.47 5.10
N SER A 141 21.50 14.19 6.08
CA SER A 141 22.13 15.33 6.75
C SER A 141 23.16 14.92 7.81
N ARG A 142 23.16 13.67 8.25
CA ARG A 142 24.25 13.14 9.10
C ARG A 142 25.52 13.15 8.27
N LYS A 143 26.41 14.11 8.54
CA LYS A 143 27.76 14.12 7.98
C LYS A 143 28.44 12.81 8.37
N ASP A 144 29.23 12.28 7.44
CA ASP A 144 30.02 11.07 7.69
C ASP A 144 31.02 11.40 8.80
N GLU A 145 30.66 11.15 10.05
CA GLU A 145 31.56 11.26 11.21
C GLU A 145 32.52 10.05 11.29
N GLU A 146 32.43 9.12 10.34
CA GLU A 146 33.22 7.88 10.29
C GLU A 146 34.48 7.97 9.43
N GLU A 147 34.89 9.15 8.97
CA GLU A 147 36.19 9.35 8.32
C GLU A 147 37.21 10.09 9.23
N LYS A 148 37.22 9.77 10.53
CA LYS A 148 38.30 10.20 11.40
C LYS A 148 38.91 9.05 12.17
#